data_143a4cf93de7c38568a4f3e087b0a5c2
#
_entry.id   143a4cf93de7c38568a4f3e087b0a5c2
#
_cell.length_a   1.000
_cell.length_b   1.000
_cell.length_c   1.000
_cell.angle_alpha   90.00
_cell.angle_beta   90.00
_cell.angle_gamma   90.00
#
_symmetry.space_group_name_H-M   'P 1'
#
loop_
_entity.id
_entity.type
_entity.pdbx_description
1 polymer ?
#
loop_
_entity_poly.entity_id
_entity_poly.type
_entity_poly.pdbx_seq_one_letter_code
_entity_poly.pdbx_strand_id
1 'polypeptide(L)'
;MYVFMHGLEGSGIDQVPEWLQNGAARETFFLIPSLILHTNLEKSLAFLNQEHDKIYSLELLLGVRNDGPDPAPALTALDFTDLSVTLNYITTNLAFVAWQCKTNIRTIDFLDEIVKQYRVLAIKNGHGKATVADVERVLSKTHDYLRCWNLSQSDRVEYLSQRGQALVQTVR
;
A
#
# COMPACT_ATOMS: atom_id res chain seq x y z
N MET A 1 22.39 -12.37 -13.58
CA MET A 1 22.09 -11.52 -12.43
C MET A 1 20.97 -12.18 -11.65
N TYR A 2 21.25 -12.67 -10.44
CA TYR A 2 20.25 -13.33 -9.60
C TYR A 2 19.62 -12.29 -8.69
N VAL A 3 18.31 -12.10 -8.79
CA VAL A 3 17.55 -11.29 -7.85
C VAL A 3 17.10 -12.23 -6.73
N PHE A 4 17.69 -12.11 -5.54
CA PHE A 4 17.25 -12.84 -4.36
C PHE A 4 15.98 -12.18 -3.82
N MET A 5 14.84 -12.80 -4.03
CA MET A 5 13.58 -12.42 -3.37
C MET A 5 13.45 -13.18 -2.04
N HIS A 6 14.11 -12.71 -0.98
CA HIS A 6 13.91 -13.22 0.36
C HIS A 6 12.61 -12.63 0.93
N GLY A 7 11.66 -13.49 1.31
CA GLY A 7 10.47 -13.09 2.06
C GLY A 7 9.14 -13.16 1.31
N LEU A 8 9.09 -13.81 0.13
CA LEU A 8 7.84 -14.08 -0.58
C LEU A 8 7.29 -15.50 -0.29
N GLU A 9 7.69 -16.11 0.81
CA GLU A 9 7.12 -17.40 1.22
C GLU A 9 5.64 -17.22 1.60
N GLY A 10 4.78 -17.84 0.81
CA GLY A 10 3.39 -18.13 1.17
C GLY A 10 2.32 -17.14 0.74
N SER A 11 2.60 -16.13 -0.08
CA SER A 11 1.54 -15.25 -0.58
C SER A 11 1.61 -15.07 -2.10
N GLY A 12 0.74 -15.81 -2.81
CA GLY A 12 0.10 -15.28 -4.01
C GLY A 12 0.96 -14.96 -5.23
N ILE A 13 2.13 -15.58 -5.42
CA ILE A 13 2.78 -15.61 -6.75
C ILE A 13 1.89 -16.35 -7.76
N ASP A 14 0.94 -17.15 -7.29
CA ASP A 14 0.00 -17.89 -8.13
C ASP A 14 -1.04 -17.01 -8.84
N GLN A 15 -1.22 -15.76 -8.43
CA GLN A 15 -2.00 -14.76 -9.14
C GLN A 15 -1.09 -13.72 -9.78
N VAL A 16 -0.36 -14.13 -10.80
CA VAL A 16 0.30 -13.18 -11.71
C VAL A 16 -0.82 -12.31 -12.32
N PRO A 17 -0.84 -10.99 -12.05
CA PRO A 17 -1.88 -10.12 -12.57
C PRO A 17 -2.03 -10.29 -14.08
N GLU A 18 -3.27 -10.25 -14.60
CA GLU A 18 -3.56 -10.47 -16.04
C GLU A 18 -2.72 -9.60 -16.97
N TRP A 19 -2.32 -8.40 -16.52
CA TRP A 19 -1.46 -7.50 -17.30
C TRP A 19 -0.03 -8.05 -17.49
N LEU A 20 0.46 -8.94 -16.61
CA LEU A 20 1.73 -9.66 -16.79
C LEU A 20 1.62 -10.83 -17.79
N GLN A 21 0.41 -11.25 -18.13
CA GLN A 21 0.20 -12.35 -19.07
C GLN A 21 0.34 -11.91 -20.53
N ASN A 22 0.31 -10.62 -20.83
CA ASN A 22 0.52 -10.08 -22.16
C ASN A 22 1.98 -10.24 -22.59
N GLY A 23 2.22 -11.03 -23.66
CA GLY A 23 3.53 -11.53 -24.08
C GLY A 23 4.62 -10.47 -24.30
N ALA A 24 4.28 -9.24 -24.72
CA ALA A 24 5.26 -8.16 -24.89
C ALA A 24 5.88 -7.67 -23.56
N ALA A 25 5.13 -7.81 -22.47
CA ALA A 25 5.58 -7.37 -21.14
C ALA A 25 6.48 -8.43 -20.45
N ARG A 26 6.36 -9.72 -20.84
CA ARG A 26 7.14 -10.82 -20.23
C ARG A 26 8.65 -10.68 -20.40
N GLU A 27 9.09 -10.02 -21.45
CA GLU A 27 10.51 -9.81 -21.73
C GLU A 27 11.09 -8.57 -21.04
N THR A 28 10.26 -7.81 -20.32
CA THR A 28 10.70 -6.53 -19.79
C THR A 28 11.11 -6.67 -18.34
N PHE A 29 12.39 -6.50 -18.09
CA PHE A 29 13.06 -6.49 -16.78
C PHE A 29 12.39 -5.54 -15.76
N PHE A 30 11.66 -4.54 -16.24
CA PHE A 30 10.99 -3.51 -15.44
C PHE A 30 9.68 -3.96 -14.78
N LEU A 31 9.16 -5.13 -15.15
CA LEU A 31 7.95 -5.68 -14.52
C LEU A 31 8.20 -6.19 -13.11
N ILE A 32 9.41 -6.67 -12.81
CA ILE A 32 9.75 -7.20 -11.49
C ILE A 32 9.59 -6.12 -10.41
N PRO A 33 10.16 -4.91 -10.55
CA PRO A 33 9.94 -3.84 -9.58
C PRO A 33 8.47 -3.44 -9.42
N SER A 34 7.72 -3.40 -10.52
CA SER A 34 6.29 -3.09 -10.48
C SER A 34 5.49 -4.17 -9.76
N LEU A 35 5.85 -5.46 -9.93
CA LEU A 35 5.25 -6.57 -9.21
C LEU A 35 5.55 -6.52 -7.71
N ILE A 36 6.81 -6.23 -7.34
CA ILE A 36 7.20 -6.06 -5.94
C ILE A 36 6.39 -4.93 -5.30
N LEU A 37 6.25 -3.81 -6.01
CA LEU A 37 5.47 -2.67 -5.53
C LEU A 37 3.98 -3.02 -5.38
N HIS A 38 3.41 -3.75 -6.33
CA HIS A 38 2.03 -4.26 -6.26
C HIS A 38 1.84 -5.13 -5.00
N THR A 39 2.71 -6.11 -4.79
CA THR A 39 2.66 -6.98 -3.61
C THR A 39 2.81 -6.20 -2.29
N ASN A 40 3.64 -5.17 -2.27
CA ASN A 40 3.76 -4.29 -1.10
C ASN A 40 2.48 -3.51 -0.84
N LEU A 41 1.81 -3.03 -1.88
CA LEU A 41 0.52 -2.33 -1.76
C LEU A 41 -0.58 -3.27 -1.25
N GLU A 42 -0.63 -4.53 -1.70
CA GLU A 42 -1.57 -5.54 -1.17
C GLU A 42 -1.35 -5.79 0.33
N LYS A 43 -0.09 -5.99 0.74
CA LYS A 43 0.25 -6.18 2.15
C LYS A 43 -0.11 -4.96 3.00
N SER A 44 0.16 -3.75 2.48
CA SER A 44 -0.21 -2.50 3.15
C SER A 44 -1.72 -2.36 3.30
N LEU A 45 -2.51 -2.76 2.30
CA LEU A 45 -3.97 -2.74 2.36
C LEU A 45 -4.50 -3.70 3.43
N ALA A 46 -3.98 -4.93 3.46
CA ALA A 46 -4.36 -5.92 4.48
C ALA A 46 -4.05 -5.40 5.90
N PHE A 47 -2.88 -4.79 6.06
CA PHE A 47 -2.49 -4.18 7.33
C PHE A 47 -3.39 -2.99 7.72
N LEU A 48 -3.74 -2.11 6.78
CA LEU A 48 -4.66 -1.00 7.02
C LEU A 48 -6.07 -1.48 7.41
N ASN A 49 -6.53 -2.62 6.88
CA ASN A 49 -7.79 -3.23 7.30
C ASN A 49 -7.73 -3.63 8.77
N GLN A 50 -6.63 -4.26 9.21
CA GLN A 50 -6.46 -4.65 10.61
C GLN A 50 -6.44 -3.43 11.56
N GLU A 51 -5.73 -2.37 11.18
CA GLU A 51 -5.69 -1.13 12.00
C GLU A 51 -7.06 -0.43 12.02
N HIS A 52 -7.79 -0.45 10.90
CA HIS A 52 -9.17 0.03 10.86
C HIS A 52 -10.08 -0.71 11.84
N ASP A 53 -10.00 -2.05 11.88
CA ASP A 53 -10.84 -2.87 12.74
C ASP A 53 -10.51 -2.65 14.23
N LYS A 54 -9.23 -2.43 14.56
CA LYS A 54 -8.81 -2.04 15.91
C LYS A 54 -9.39 -0.68 16.32
N ILE A 55 -9.29 0.34 15.45
CA ILE A 55 -9.87 1.67 15.72
C ILE A 55 -11.38 1.55 15.90
N TYR A 56 -12.06 0.82 15.03
CA TYR A 56 -13.49 0.59 15.12
C TYR A 56 -13.90 -0.06 16.44
N SER A 57 -13.17 -1.09 16.88
CA SER A 57 -13.39 -1.77 18.15
C SER A 57 -13.20 -0.84 19.34
N LEU A 58 -12.20 0.05 19.29
CA LEU A 58 -11.97 1.05 20.34
C LEU A 58 -13.06 2.12 20.37
N GLU A 59 -13.58 2.54 19.22
CA GLU A 59 -14.71 3.49 19.14
C GLU A 59 -15.98 2.91 19.75
N LEU A 60 -16.26 1.63 19.52
CA LEU A 60 -17.38 0.93 20.17
C LEU A 60 -17.15 0.84 21.69
N LEU A 61 -15.95 0.44 22.11
CA LEU A 61 -15.60 0.29 23.52
C LEU A 61 -15.73 1.61 24.30
N LEU A 62 -15.33 2.72 23.68
CA LEU A 62 -15.39 4.06 24.27
C LEU A 62 -16.77 4.74 24.13
N GLY A 63 -17.75 4.08 23.50
CA GLY A 63 -19.07 4.64 23.26
C GLY A 63 -19.11 5.83 22.29
N VAL A 64 -18.03 6.03 21.51
CA VAL A 64 -17.98 7.04 20.44
C VAL A 64 -18.89 6.65 19.29
N ARG A 65 -19.11 5.34 19.10
CA ARG A 65 -20.09 4.77 18.16
C ARG A 65 -21.15 3.96 18.91
N ASN A 66 -22.39 4.06 18.43
CA ASN A 66 -23.54 3.33 18.97
C ASN A 66 -24.09 2.27 18.00
N ASP A 67 -23.27 1.83 17.04
CA ASP A 67 -23.70 0.89 16.00
C ASP A 67 -23.66 -0.58 16.49
N GLY A 68 -23.25 -0.81 17.73
CA GLY A 68 -23.15 -2.14 18.34
C GLY A 68 -24.47 -2.61 18.96
N PRO A 69 -24.71 -3.94 18.99
CA PRO A 69 -25.90 -4.53 19.60
C PRO A 69 -25.94 -4.38 21.13
N ASP A 70 -24.80 -4.14 21.75
CA ASP A 70 -24.67 -4.05 23.21
C ASP A 70 -24.35 -2.62 23.65
N PRO A 71 -24.88 -2.19 24.83
CA PRO A 71 -24.49 -0.91 25.42
C PRO A 71 -23.00 -0.87 25.72
N ALA A 72 -22.36 0.26 25.45
CA ALA A 72 -20.95 0.47 25.77
C ALA A 72 -20.69 0.13 27.25
N PRO A 73 -19.58 -0.55 27.58
CA PRO A 73 -19.22 -0.85 28.96
C PRO A 73 -19.08 0.44 29.77
N ALA A 74 -19.38 0.38 31.06
CA ALA A 74 -19.20 1.53 31.91
C ALA A 74 -17.73 2.00 31.86
N LEU A 75 -17.49 3.28 31.59
CA LEU A 75 -16.14 3.88 31.47
C LEU A 75 -15.24 3.59 32.69
N THR A 76 -15.86 3.37 33.86
CA THR A 76 -15.17 3.00 35.11
C THR A 76 -14.52 1.61 35.08
N ALA A 77 -14.88 0.75 34.13
CA ALA A 77 -14.34 -0.59 34.00
C ALA A 77 -13.19 -0.68 32.98
N LEU A 78 -12.82 0.42 32.32
CA LEU A 78 -11.81 0.45 31.29
C LEU A 78 -10.42 0.67 31.89
N ASP A 79 -9.44 -0.14 31.43
CA ASP A 79 -8.02 0.13 31.69
C ASP A 79 -7.49 1.17 30.69
N PHE A 80 -7.41 2.41 31.13
CA PHE A 80 -6.91 3.52 30.32
C PHE A 80 -5.44 3.39 29.97
N THR A 81 -4.65 2.62 30.72
CA THR A 81 -3.25 2.36 30.40
C THR A 81 -3.15 1.48 29.17
N ASP A 82 -3.89 0.38 29.14
CA ASP A 82 -3.93 -0.53 27.98
C ASP A 82 -4.49 0.16 26.74
N LEU A 83 -5.52 0.98 26.90
CA LEU A 83 -6.06 1.78 25.80
C LEU A 83 -5.03 2.74 25.23
N SER A 84 -4.30 3.45 26.07
CA SER A 84 -3.23 4.38 25.64
C SER A 84 -2.10 3.66 24.91
N VAL A 85 -1.67 2.50 25.40
CA VAL A 85 -0.65 1.66 24.75
C VAL A 85 -1.14 1.21 23.36
N THR A 86 -2.37 0.72 23.28
CA THR A 86 -2.97 0.26 22.01
C THR A 86 -3.09 1.40 21.02
N LEU A 87 -3.54 2.59 21.42
CA LEU A 87 -3.64 3.76 20.55
C LEU A 87 -2.28 4.25 20.07
N ASN A 88 -1.26 4.24 20.92
CA ASN A 88 0.11 4.56 20.53
C ASN A 88 0.66 3.57 19.51
N TYR A 89 0.37 2.28 19.68
CA TYR A 89 0.75 1.26 18.71
C TYR A 89 0.08 1.49 17.35
N ILE A 90 -1.23 1.74 17.33
CA ILE A 90 -1.99 2.02 16.10
C ILE A 90 -1.42 3.26 15.40
N THR A 91 -1.21 4.37 16.12
CA THR A 91 -0.65 5.60 15.53
C THR A 91 0.74 5.42 14.97
N THR A 92 1.59 4.65 15.63
CA THR A 92 2.93 4.30 15.14
C THR A 92 2.85 3.48 13.85
N ASN A 93 1.96 2.50 13.80
CA ASN A 93 1.74 1.66 12.63
C ASN A 93 1.23 2.49 11.43
N LEU A 94 0.28 3.37 11.65
CA LEU A 94 -0.24 4.26 10.61
C LEU A 94 0.84 5.23 10.09
N ALA A 95 1.69 5.77 10.97
CA ALA A 95 2.82 6.60 10.58
C ALA A 95 3.82 5.83 9.70
N PHE A 96 4.07 4.55 10.01
CA PHE A 96 4.90 3.68 9.16
C PHE A 96 4.29 3.50 7.77
N VAL A 97 2.99 3.21 7.68
CA VAL A 97 2.33 3.06 6.36
C VAL A 97 2.31 4.38 5.58
N ALA A 98 2.12 5.52 6.27
CA ALA A 98 2.23 6.84 5.63
C ALA A 98 3.61 7.07 5.02
N TRP A 99 4.69 6.72 5.74
CA TRP A 99 6.05 6.76 5.22
C TRP A 99 6.23 5.82 4.02
N GLN A 100 5.70 4.61 4.09
CA GLN A 100 5.75 3.62 3.00
C GLN A 100 5.02 4.15 1.74
N CYS A 101 3.85 4.76 1.88
CA CYS A 101 3.13 5.38 0.76
C CYS A 101 3.98 6.45 0.06
N LYS A 102 4.67 7.31 0.83
CA LYS A 102 5.60 8.32 0.27
C LYS A 102 6.79 7.69 -0.45
N THR A 103 7.32 6.59 0.09
CA THR A 103 8.42 5.86 -0.54
C THR A 103 7.98 5.19 -1.83
N ASN A 104 6.78 4.60 -1.86
CA ASN A 104 6.21 4.00 -3.05
C ASN A 104 6.05 5.00 -4.20
N ILE A 105 5.58 6.23 -3.92
CA ILE A 105 5.49 7.29 -4.95
C ILE A 105 6.87 7.60 -5.55
N ARG A 106 7.89 7.76 -4.72
CA ARG A 106 9.26 8.00 -5.20
C ARG A 106 9.79 6.85 -6.05
N THR A 107 9.43 5.62 -5.67
CA THR A 107 9.80 4.42 -6.44
C THR A 107 9.11 4.42 -7.80
N ILE A 108 7.81 4.76 -7.87
CA ILE A 108 7.08 4.87 -9.13
C ILE A 108 7.70 5.97 -10.02
N ASP A 109 7.99 7.14 -9.47
CA ASP A 109 8.62 8.24 -10.20
C ASP A 109 9.98 7.83 -10.78
N PHE A 110 10.78 7.09 -10.01
CA PHE A 110 12.04 6.54 -10.46
C PHE A 110 11.86 5.51 -11.59
N LEU A 111 10.87 4.62 -11.49
CA LEU A 111 10.57 3.64 -12.53
C LEU A 111 10.11 4.32 -13.82
N ASP A 112 9.31 5.37 -13.74
CA ASP A 112 8.88 6.16 -14.89
C ASP A 112 10.08 6.79 -15.62
N GLU A 113 11.06 7.28 -14.88
CA GLU A 113 12.28 7.83 -15.46
C GLU A 113 13.12 6.76 -16.13
N ILE A 114 13.24 5.58 -15.52
CA ILE A 114 13.93 4.43 -16.15
C ILE A 114 13.24 4.00 -17.45
N VAL A 115 11.91 4.00 -17.50
CA VAL A 115 11.16 3.65 -18.73
C VAL A 115 11.49 4.63 -19.88
N LYS A 116 11.59 5.94 -19.58
CA LYS A 116 12.01 6.95 -20.57
C LYS A 116 13.41 6.69 -21.09
N GLN A 117 14.36 6.38 -20.20
CA GLN A 117 15.74 6.06 -20.59
C GLN A 117 15.82 4.77 -21.41
N TYR A 118 15.06 3.75 -21.03
CA TYR A 118 14.95 2.50 -21.80
C TYR A 118 14.51 2.77 -23.23
N ARG A 119 13.49 3.60 -23.44
CA ARG A 119 13.02 3.98 -24.78
C ARG A 119 14.16 4.50 -25.66
N VAL A 120 14.96 5.43 -25.13
CA VAL A 120 16.10 6.03 -25.87
C VAL A 120 17.14 4.96 -26.23
N LEU A 121 17.51 4.11 -25.27
CA LEU A 121 18.52 3.08 -25.45
C LEU A 121 18.03 1.96 -26.40
N ALA A 122 16.79 1.51 -26.26
CA ALA A 122 16.22 0.45 -27.09
C ALA A 122 16.15 0.87 -28.56
N ILE A 123 15.72 2.09 -28.86
CA ILE A 123 15.69 2.62 -30.22
C ILE A 123 17.14 2.73 -30.79
N LYS A 124 18.09 3.20 -29.97
CA LYS A 124 19.48 3.29 -30.38
C LYS A 124 20.09 1.95 -30.70
N ASN A 125 19.69 0.88 -30.02
CA ASN A 125 20.14 -0.50 -30.19
C ASN A 125 19.37 -1.25 -31.29
N GLY A 126 18.54 -0.57 -32.09
CA GLY A 126 17.86 -1.15 -33.26
C GLY A 126 16.57 -1.88 -32.94
N HIS A 127 16.02 -1.78 -31.72
CA HIS A 127 14.69 -2.32 -31.45
C HIS A 127 13.61 -1.57 -32.23
N GLY A 128 12.60 -2.28 -32.71
CA GLY A 128 11.50 -1.70 -33.48
C GLY A 128 10.75 -0.65 -32.66
N LYS A 129 10.57 0.54 -33.25
CA LYS A 129 9.88 1.66 -32.54
C LYS A 129 8.49 1.30 -32.03
N ALA A 130 7.72 0.50 -32.78
CA ALA A 130 6.40 0.03 -32.39
C ALA A 130 6.44 -0.84 -31.13
N THR A 131 7.36 -1.81 -31.09
CA THR A 131 7.54 -2.70 -29.92
C THR A 131 7.93 -1.92 -28.67
N VAL A 132 8.87 -0.96 -28.81
CA VAL A 132 9.29 -0.10 -27.70
C VAL A 132 8.14 0.76 -27.18
N ALA A 133 7.32 1.32 -28.09
CA ALA A 133 6.16 2.12 -27.72
C ALA A 133 5.08 1.29 -27.00
N ASP A 134 4.88 0.04 -27.40
CA ASP A 134 3.92 -0.86 -26.71
C ASP A 134 4.38 -1.20 -25.30
N VAL A 135 5.66 -1.51 -25.10
CA VAL A 135 6.24 -1.75 -23.77
C VAL A 135 6.11 -0.51 -22.90
N GLU A 136 6.50 0.66 -23.41
CA GLU A 136 6.36 1.94 -22.70
C GLU A 136 4.91 2.18 -22.27
N ARG A 137 3.95 1.97 -23.15
CA ARG A 137 2.52 2.15 -22.89
C ARG A 137 2.02 1.21 -21.79
N VAL A 138 2.43 -0.06 -21.78
CA VAL A 138 2.03 -1.04 -20.76
C VAL A 138 2.61 -0.65 -19.39
N LEU A 139 3.91 -0.32 -19.35
CA LEU A 139 4.56 0.07 -18.10
C LEU A 139 3.97 1.36 -17.52
N SER A 140 3.76 2.38 -18.36
CA SER A 140 3.16 3.64 -17.92
C SER A 140 1.77 3.44 -17.33
N LYS A 141 0.90 2.67 -17.99
CA LYS A 141 -0.42 2.34 -17.43
C LYS A 141 -0.34 1.58 -16.13
N THR A 142 0.62 0.67 -15.99
CA THR A 142 0.84 -0.06 -14.75
C THR A 142 1.27 0.88 -13.63
N HIS A 143 2.21 1.78 -13.89
CA HIS A 143 2.67 2.76 -12.92
C HIS A 143 1.56 3.74 -12.52
N ASP A 144 0.74 4.20 -13.47
CA ASP A 144 -0.43 5.04 -13.19
C ASP A 144 -1.43 4.32 -12.26
N TYR A 145 -1.71 3.05 -12.54
CA TYR A 145 -2.57 2.23 -11.69
C TYR A 145 -1.99 2.09 -10.26
N LEU A 146 -0.71 1.74 -10.13
CA LEU A 146 -0.04 1.61 -8.83
C LEU A 146 0.00 2.96 -8.08
N ARG A 147 0.18 4.06 -8.79
CA ARG A 147 0.13 5.42 -8.24
C ARG A 147 -1.25 5.75 -7.67
N CYS A 148 -2.31 5.51 -8.44
CA CYS A 148 -3.68 5.74 -7.98
C CYS A 148 -4.02 4.88 -6.76
N TRP A 149 -3.62 3.63 -6.76
CA TRP A 149 -3.83 2.73 -5.63
C TRP A 149 -3.08 3.20 -4.38
N ASN A 150 -1.80 3.57 -4.53
CA ASN A 150 -1.00 4.09 -3.42
C ASN A 150 -1.58 5.40 -2.85
N LEU A 151 -2.08 6.31 -3.68
CA LEU A 151 -2.74 7.53 -3.23
C LEU A 151 -4.00 7.22 -2.43
N SER A 152 -4.85 6.29 -2.90
CA SER A 152 -6.02 5.84 -2.16
C SER A 152 -5.67 5.26 -0.79
N GLN A 153 -4.57 4.52 -0.68
CA GLN A 153 -4.08 4.04 0.63
C GLN A 153 -3.59 5.19 1.50
N SER A 154 -2.89 6.17 0.93
CA SER A 154 -2.43 7.36 1.64
C SER A 154 -3.59 8.14 2.26
N ASP A 155 -4.66 8.37 1.49
CA ASP A 155 -5.87 9.04 1.97
C ASP A 155 -6.54 8.26 3.12
N ARG A 156 -6.56 6.94 2.99
CA ARG A 156 -7.08 6.06 4.05
C ARG A 156 -6.23 6.11 5.32
N VAL A 157 -4.91 6.14 5.20
CA VAL A 157 -3.99 6.32 6.35
C VAL A 157 -4.27 7.63 7.05
N GLU A 158 -4.43 8.71 6.31
CA GLU A 158 -4.75 10.03 6.86
C GLU A 158 -6.06 10.00 7.63
N TYR A 159 -7.11 9.44 7.03
CA TYR A 159 -8.42 9.27 7.69
C TYR A 159 -8.33 8.46 8.99
N LEU A 160 -7.65 7.31 8.98
CA LEU A 160 -7.47 6.48 10.17
C LEU A 160 -6.61 7.17 11.25
N SER A 161 -5.60 7.94 10.82
CA SER A 161 -4.76 8.71 11.76
C SER A 161 -5.56 9.79 12.47
N GLN A 162 -6.45 10.49 11.78
CA GLN A 162 -7.35 11.48 12.38
C GLN A 162 -8.30 10.84 13.39
N ARG A 163 -8.88 9.68 13.07
CA ARG A 163 -9.73 8.92 14.01
C ARG A 163 -8.95 8.46 15.25
N GLY A 164 -7.74 7.90 15.04
CA GLY A 164 -6.88 7.50 16.15
C GLY A 164 -6.53 8.68 17.09
N GLN A 165 -6.20 9.84 16.52
CA GLN A 165 -5.93 11.06 17.29
C GLN A 165 -7.16 11.54 18.10
N ALA A 166 -8.35 11.47 17.50
CA ALA A 166 -9.59 11.82 18.23
C ALA A 166 -9.82 10.90 19.43
N LEU A 167 -9.56 9.59 19.29
CA LEU A 167 -9.65 8.64 20.40
C LEU A 167 -8.62 8.93 21.51
N VAL A 168 -7.39 9.30 21.15
CA VAL A 168 -6.37 9.73 22.14
C VAL A 168 -6.84 10.92 22.96
N GLN A 169 -7.56 11.87 22.34
CA GLN A 169 -8.12 13.02 23.06
C GLN A 169 -9.29 12.64 23.97
N THR A 170 -10.07 11.61 23.62
CA THR A 170 -11.20 11.12 24.43
C THR A 170 -10.71 10.36 25.68
N VAL A 171 -9.54 9.73 25.62
CA VAL A 171 -8.97 8.91 26.70
C VAL A 171 -8.15 9.76 27.70
N ARG A 172 -7.80 10.99 27.36
CA ARG A 172 -7.09 11.93 28.26
C ARG A 172 -8.03 12.67 29.18
#